data_e6125ef95df8e80027c2d7bde4010c2a
#
_entry.id   e6125ef95df8e80027c2d7bde4010c2a
#
_cell.length_a   1.000
_cell.length_b   1.000
_cell.length_c   1.000
_cell.angle_alpha   90.00
_cell.angle_beta   90.00
_cell.angle_gamma   90.00
#
_symmetry.space_group_name_H-M   'P 1'
#
loop_
_entity.id
_entity.type
_entity.pdbx_description
1 polymer ?
#
loop_
_entity_poly.entity_id
_entity_poly.type
_entity_poly.pdbx_seq_one_letter_code
_entity_poly.pdbx_strand_id
1 'polypeptide(L)'
;SGGRLRLGIGIGWNHVEYEGLGQDFHTRGQRSEEQIRLLRELWTKEVITFDGQWDQVTAAGINPLPVQRPIPIWLGGGDERVLRRIARLGDGWFPQGSPDDPELQGRLERLRKYTEEAGREVNSIGIEGRISPGSGDPEEWAKIVAKWEELGATHISMPTDRAGFTSHEGHLDALRKFYEVAKR
;
A
#
# COMPACT_ATOMS: atom_id res chain seq x y z
N SER A 1 -3.20 12.94 -13.32
CA SER A 1 -2.82 11.52 -13.55
C SER A 1 -3.83 10.77 -14.44
N GLY A 2 -5.00 11.35 -14.74
CA GLY A 2 -6.07 10.65 -15.46
C GLY A 2 -6.63 9.44 -14.68
N GLY A 3 -6.66 9.51 -13.35
CA GLY A 3 -7.19 8.44 -12.50
C GLY A 3 -6.21 7.30 -12.20
N ARG A 4 -4.90 7.52 -12.33
CA ARG A 4 -3.86 6.49 -12.13
C ARG A 4 -3.15 6.58 -10.77
N LEU A 5 -3.66 7.40 -9.83
CA LEU A 5 -3.05 7.55 -8.52
C LEU A 5 -3.50 6.43 -7.59
N ARG A 6 -2.55 5.86 -6.85
CA ARG A 6 -2.77 5.06 -5.65
C ARG A 6 -2.10 5.78 -4.49
N LEU A 7 -2.79 5.95 -3.38
CA LEU A 7 -2.23 6.58 -2.19
C LEU A 7 -1.69 5.50 -1.23
N GLY A 8 -0.38 5.47 -1.05
CA GLY A 8 0.26 4.64 -0.03
C GLY A 8 0.25 5.34 1.34
N ILE A 9 -0.26 4.67 2.37
CA ILE A 9 -0.28 5.17 3.74
C ILE A 9 0.56 4.29 4.64
N GLY A 10 1.57 4.89 5.28
CA GLY A 10 2.34 4.32 6.37
C GLY A 10 2.13 5.13 7.64
N ILE A 11 1.93 4.47 8.78
CA ILE A 11 1.71 5.17 10.06
C ILE A 11 3.00 5.43 10.85
N GLY A 12 4.16 5.08 10.31
CA GLY A 12 5.46 5.25 10.98
C GLY A 12 5.68 4.27 12.14
N TRP A 13 6.93 4.00 12.42
CA TRP A 13 7.38 3.11 13.51
C TRP A 13 8.24 3.83 14.56
N ASN A 14 8.78 5.00 14.20
CA ASN A 14 9.70 5.75 15.04
C ASN A 14 8.94 6.70 15.96
N HIS A 15 8.89 6.37 17.26
CA HIS A 15 8.19 7.17 18.28
C HIS A 15 8.80 8.58 18.48
N VAL A 16 10.09 8.73 18.22
CA VAL A 16 10.80 10.02 18.38
C VAL A 16 10.28 11.07 17.41
N GLU A 17 9.90 10.66 16.20
CA GLU A 17 9.29 11.56 15.20
C GLU A 17 7.93 12.08 15.68
N TYR A 18 7.14 11.23 16.33
CA TYR A 18 5.85 11.62 16.92
C TYR A 18 6.04 12.58 18.08
N GLU A 19 7.01 12.30 18.95
CA GLU A 19 7.38 13.19 20.06
C GLU A 19 7.80 14.57 19.55
N GLY A 20 8.68 14.62 18.55
CA GLY A 20 9.13 15.86 17.91
C GLY A 20 8.01 16.68 17.27
N LEU A 21 6.93 16.03 16.85
CA LEU A 21 5.74 16.67 16.28
C LEU A 21 4.63 16.93 17.32
N GLY A 22 4.85 16.63 18.59
CA GLY A 22 3.86 16.77 19.65
C GLY A 22 2.65 15.85 19.48
N GLN A 23 2.83 14.68 18.87
CA GLN A 23 1.77 13.72 18.60
C GLN A 23 1.91 12.45 19.43
N ASP A 24 0.78 11.89 19.87
CA ASP A 24 0.78 10.62 20.59
C ASP A 24 1.00 9.44 19.61
N PHE A 25 2.14 8.77 19.78
CA PHE A 25 2.51 7.59 19.01
C PHE A 25 1.51 6.44 19.15
N HIS A 26 0.89 6.27 20.31
CA HIS A 26 0.01 5.14 20.58
C HIS A 26 -1.37 5.26 19.89
N THR A 27 -1.78 6.46 19.54
CA THR A 27 -3.05 6.73 18.84
C THR A 27 -2.93 6.64 17.31
N ARG A 28 -1.71 6.54 16.76
CA ARG A 28 -1.43 6.63 15.30
C ARG A 28 -2.28 5.70 14.42
N GLY A 29 -2.59 4.50 14.94
CA GLY A 29 -3.41 3.54 14.21
C GLY A 29 -4.87 3.98 14.10
N GLN A 30 -5.48 4.39 15.21
CA GLN A 30 -6.86 4.86 15.25
C GLN A 30 -7.02 6.18 14.48
N ARG A 31 -6.06 7.10 14.66
CA ARG A 31 -6.01 8.35 13.92
C ARG A 31 -5.93 8.12 12.40
N SER A 32 -5.08 7.19 11.97
CA SER A 32 -5.01 6.80 10.56
C SER A 32 -6.35 6.25 10.02
N GLU A 33 -7.08 5.48 10.81
CA GLU A 33 -8.40 4.99 10.42
C GLU A 33 -9.44 6.12 10.28
N GLU A 34 -9.38 7.12 11.13
CA GLU A 34 -10.21 8.32 11.01
C GLU A 34 -9.85 9.12 9.76
N GLN A 35 -8.56 9.36 9.55
CA GLN A 35 -8.06 10.09 8.37
C GLN A 35 -8.40 9.42 7.05
N ILE A 36 -8.36 8.09 7.00
CA ILE A 36 -8.79 7.34 5.80
C ILE A 36 -10.27 7.60 5.50
N ARG A 37 -11.14 7.61 6.51
CA ARG A 37 -12.55 7.92 6.34
C ARG A 37 -12.77 9.36 5.87
N LEU A 38 -12.08 10.31 6.50
CA LEU A 38 -12.12 11.72 6.11
C LEU A 38 -11.66 11.93 4.67
N LEU A 39 -10.54 11.33 4.26
CA LEU A 39 -10.04 11.41 2.88
C LEU A 39 -11.07 10.90 1.87
N ARG A 40 -11.72 9.78 2.14
CA ARG A 40 -12.75 9.23 1.25
C ARG A 40 -13.96 10.14 1.13
N GLU A 41 -14.39 10.77 2.20
CA GLU A 41 -15.45 11.75 2.16
C GLU A 41 -15.07 12.98 1.33
N LEU A 42 -13.89 13.55 1.57
CA LEU A 42 -13.37 14.70 0.83
C LEU A 42 -13.20 14.42 -0.67
N TRP A 43 -12.87 13.18 -1.05
CA TRP A 43 -12.69 12.83 -2.46
C TRP A 43 -13.98 12.55 -3.22
N THR A 44 -15.08 12.29 -2.51
CA THR A 44 -16.33 11.83 -3.12
C THR A 44 -17.48 12.82 -3.01
N LYS A 45 -17.39 13.77 -2.07
CA LYS A 45 -18.44 14.74 -1.78
C LYS A 45 -17.93 16.16 -1.99
N GLU A 46 -18.77 17.03 -2.55
CA GLU A 46 -18.43 18.45 -2.79
C GLU A 46 -18.25 19.23 -1.48
N VAL A 47 -19.10 18.95 -0.50
CA VAL A 47 -19.07 19.57 0.83
C VAL A 47 -19.32 18.49 1.87
N ILE A 48 -18.52 18.48 2.93
CA ILE A 48 -18.66 17.58 4.07
C ILE A 48 -18.73 18.35 5.38
N THR A 49 -19.35 17.72 6.36
CA THR A 49 -19.17 18.02 7.78
C THR A 49 -18.69 16.73 8.43
N PHE A 50 -17.50 16.76 9.00
CA PHE A 50 -16.85 15.62 9.65
C PHE A 50 -16.48 16.01 11.07
N ASP A 51 -16.95 15.26 12.06
CA ASP A 51 -16.69 15.47 13.48
C ASP A 51 -15.99 14.23 14.03
N GLY A 52 -14.67 14.20 13.87
CA GLY A 52 -13.79 13.12 14.33
C GLY A 52 -13.17 13.44 15.71
N GLN A 53 -12.43 12.48 16.22
CA GLN A 53 -11.69 12.66 17.46
C GLN A 53 -10.45 13.55 17.27
N TRP A 54 -9.81 13.48 16.10
CA TRP A 54 -8.58 14.19 15.76
C TRP A 54 -8.77 15.24 14.67
N ASP A 55 -9.69 15.01 13.77
CA ASP A 55 -9.90 15.88 12.61
C ASP A 55 -11.34 16.37 12.56
N GLN A 56 -11.54 17.68 12.35
CA GLN A 56 -12.86 18.30 12.25
C GLN A 56 -12.94 19.13 10.97
N VAL A 57 -14.05 18.99 10.23
CA VAL A 57 -14.36 19.78 9.03
C VAL A 57 -15.80 20.23 9.10
N THR A 58 -16.07 21.53 9.02
CA THR A 58 -17.42 22.09 9.04
C THR A 58 -17.75 22.71 7.70
N ALA A 59 -18.72 22.10 6.99
CA ALA A 59 -19.29 22.59 5.73
C ALA A 59 -18.22 23.03 4.71
N ALA A 60 -17.18 22.20 4.53
CA ALA A 60 -16.06 22.47 3.62
C ALA A 60 -15.77 21.27 2.73
N GLY A 61 -15.00 21.49 1.66
CA GLY A 61 -14.62 20.45 0.71
C GLY A 61 -13.41 20.83 -0.11
N ILE A 62 -13.02 19.95 -1.02
CA ILE A 62 -11.95 20.21 -1.99
C ILE A 62 -12.52 20.39 -3.38
N ASN A 63 -11.96 21.34 -4.14
CA ASN A 63 -12.39 21.60 -5.50
C ASN A 63 -11.18 21.91 -6.40
N PRO A 64 -11.03 21.25 -7.55
CA PRO A 64 -11.93 20.22 -8.06
C PRO A 64 -11.82 18.89 -7.31
N LEU A 65 -12.89 18.10 -7.34
CA LEU A 65 -12.83 16.72 -6.86
C LEU A 65 -11.87 15.88 -7.73
N PRO A 66 -11.23 14.84 -7.17
CA PRO A 66 -10.40 13.92 -7.95
C PRO A 66 -11.17 13.29 -9.11
N VAL A 67 -10.48 13.01 -10.22
CA VAL A 67 -11.07 12.24 -11.34
C VAL A 67 -11.46 10.84 -10.86
N GLN A 68 -10.59 10.20 -10.05
CA GLN A 68 -10.77 8.90 -9.43
C GLN A 68 -11.43 9.07 -8.06
N ARG A 69 -12.60 8.46 -7.85
CA ARG A 69 -13.43 8.69 -6.64
C ARG A 69 -13.98 7.39 -6.07
N PRO A 70 -13.47 6.92 -4.95
CA PRO A 70 -12.31 7.44 -4.22
C PRO A 70 -10.98 7.05 -4.87
N ILE A 71 -9.90 7.72 -4.46
CA ILE A 71 -8.53 7.29 -4.79
C ILE A 71 -8.25 6.02 -3.99
N PRO A 72 -7.72 4.93 -4.58
CA PRO A 72 -7.38 3.73 -3.86
C PRO A 72 -6.32 3.97 -2.79
N ILE A 73 -6.56 3.46 -1.59
CA ILE A 73 -5.67 3.56 -0.44
C ILE A 73 -4.98 2.22 -0.20
N TRP A 74 -3.66 2.24 -0.23
CA TRP A 74 -2.81 1.09 0.00
C TRP A 74 -2.04 1.26 1.30
N LEU A 75 -1.96 0.21 2.12
CA LEU A 75 -1.31 0.26 3.42
C LEU A 75 -0.12 -0.69 3.49
N GLY A 76 0.91 -0.26 4.22
CA GLY A 76 2.07 -1.08 4.55
C GLY A 76 1.99 -1.66 5.96
N GLY A 77 2.90 -2.61 6.24
CA GLY A 77 3.01 -3.30 7.52
C GLY A 77 2.40 -4.70 7.51
N GLY A 78 2.66 -5.48 8.55
CA GLY A 78 2.26 -6.90 8.59
C GLY A 78 1.74 -7.37 9.95
N ASP A 79 1.65 -6.47 10.94
CA ASP A 79 1.07 -6.79 12.24
C ASP A 79 -0.42 -7.10 12.15
N GLU A 80 -0.92 -7.89 13.07
CA GLU A 80 -2.33 -8.31 13.16
C GLU A 80 -3.30 -7.11 13.07
N ARG A 81 -3.03 -6.03 13.79
CA ARG A 81 -3.84 -4.80 13.79
C ARG A 81 -3.84 -4.11 12.42
N VAL A 82 -2.71 -4.18 11.71
CA VAL A 82 -2.56 -3.61 10.38
C VAL A 82 -3.34 -4.44 9.37
N LEU A 83 -3.22 -5.77 9.39
CA LEU A 83 -3.98 -6.65 8.49
C LEU A 83 -5.49 -6.48 8.66
N ARG A 84 -5.98 -6.37 9.90
CA ARG A 84 -7.41 -6.06 10.16
C ARG A 84 -7.82 -4.67 9.67
N ARG A 85 -6.93 -3.67 9.73
CA ARG A 85 -7.18 -2.34 9.17
C ARG A 85 -7.26 -2.38 7.65
N ILE A 86 -6.33 -3.09 7.00
CA ILE A 86 -6.34 -3.28 5.55
C ILE A 86 -7.63 -3.95 5.12
N ALA A 87 -8.00 -5.03 5.77
CA ALA A 87 -9.23 -5.78 5.50
C ALA A 87 -10.48 -4.90 5.54
N ARG A 88 -10.58 -3.98 6.51
CA ARG A 88 -11.74 -3.10 6.68
C ARG A 88 -11.69 -1.84 5.80
N LEU A 89 -10.52 -1.25 5.63
CA LEU A 89 -10.37 0.10 5.10
C LEU A 89 -9.42 0.21 3.89
N GLY A 90 -8.57 -0.77 3.62
CA GLY A 90 -7.60 -0.70 2.53
C GLY A 90 -8.19 -1.14 1.20
N ASP A 91 -7.62 -0.65 0.11
CA ASP A 91 -7.86 -1.13 -1.25
C ASP A 91 -6.67 -1.95 -1.75
N GLY A 92 -5.55 -1.95 -0.99
CA GLY A 92 -4.39 -2.77 -1.26
C GLY A 92 -3.41 -2.82 -0.10
N TRP A 93 -2.47 -3.75 -0.23
CA TRP A 93 -1.43 -4.03 0.74
C TRP A 93 -0.05 -4.03 0.09
N PHE A 94 0.91 -3.40 0.78
CA PHE A 94 2.35 -3.50 0.51
C PHE A 94 2.99 -4.49 1.49
N PRO A 95 3.02 -5.79 1.19
CA PRO A 95 3.66 -6.76 2.05
C PRO A 95 5.18 -6.55 2.11
N GLN A 96 5.77 -6.98 3.21
CA GLN A 96 7.22 -7.12 3.36
C GLN A 96 7.58 -8.59 3.37
N GLY A 97 8.68 -8.95 2.71
CA GLY A 97 9.17 -10.33 2.64
C GLY A 97 9.27 -10.85 1.21
N SER A 98 9.74 -12.07 1.09
CA SER A 98 9.84 -12.83 -0.17
C SER A 98 8.57 -13.66 -0.39
N PRO A 99 8.17 -13.98 -1.63
CA PRO A 99 7.07 -14.90 -1.90
C PRO A 99 7.32 -16.31 -1.34
N ASP A 100 8.57 -16.69 -1.10
CA ASP A 100 8.94 -17.97 -0.48
C ASP A 100 8.91 -17.95 1.06
N ASP A 101 8.64 -16.79 1.67
CA ASP A 101 8.61 -16.67 3.12
C ASP A 101 7.29 -17.21 3.71
N PRO A 102 7.34 -18.28 4.53
CA PRO A 102 6.13 -18.83 5.15
C PRO A 102 5.38 -17.82 6.03
N GLU A 103 6.10 -16.87 6.63
CA GLU A 103 5.46 -15.82 7.44
C GLU A 103 4.62 -14.88 6.57
N LEU A 104 5.12 -14.51 5.38
CA LEU A 104 4.36 -13.73 4.42
C LEU A 104 3.12 -14.50 3.96
N GLN A 105 3.26 -15.78 3.61
CA GLN A 105 2.14 -16.62 3.19
C GLN A 105 1.07 -16.70 4.28
N GLY A 106 1.47 -16.90 5.53
CA GLY A 106 0.55 -16.90 6.67
C GLY A 106 -0.13 -15.53 6.90
N ARG A 107 0.54 -14.42 6.60
CA ARG A 107 -0.07 -13.08 6.64
C ARG A 107 -1.10 -12.88 5.52
N LEU A 108 -0.84 -13.39 4.32
CA LEU A 108 -1.79 -13.38 3.20
C LEU A 108 -3.06 -14.16 3.54
N GLU A 109 -2.94 -15.34 4.13
CA GLU A 109 -4.07 -16.15 4.58
C GLU A 109 -4.90 -15.41 5.63
N ARG A 110 -4.24 -14.82 6.64
CA ARG A 110 -4.93 -14.01 7.66
C ARG A 110 -5.64 -12.80 7.05
N LEU A 111 -5.00 -12.10 6.10
CA LEU A 111 -5.62 -10.96 5.43
C LEU A 111 -6.89 -11.37 4.68
N ARG A 112 -6.85 -12.49 3.94
CA ARG A 112 -8.02 -13.05 3.24
C ARG A 112 -9.16 -13.32 4.23
N LYS A 113 -8.85 -14.03 5.31
CA LYS A 113 -9.82 -14.32 6.38
C LYS A 113 -10.45 -13.03 6.96
N TYR A 114 -9.63 -12.02 7.30
CA TYR A 114 -10.15 -10.76 7.84
C TYR A 114 -10.95 -9.95 6.85
N THR A 115 -10.66 -10.08 5.56
CA THR A 115 -11.43 -9.45 4.49
C THR A 115 -12.83 -10.05 4.41
N GLU A 116 -12.95 -11.38 4.49
CA GLU A 116 -14.23 -12.09 4.59
C GLU A 116 -15.00 -11.72 5.87
N GLU A 117 -14.34 -11.72 7.03
CA GLU A 117 -14.91 -11.29 8.30
C GLU A 117 -15.42 -9.83 8.26
N ALA A 118 -14.80 -8.98 7.45
CA ALA A 118 -15.24 -7.61 7.21
C ALA A 118 -16.39 -7.48 6.19
N GLY A 119 -16.90 -8.60 5.66
CA GLY A 119 -17.97 -8.64 4.67
C GLY A 119 -17.56 -8.15 3.28
N ARG A 120 -16.27 -8.26 2.95
CA ARG A 120 -15.72 -7.83 1.66
C ARG A 120 -15.26 -9.03 0.83
N GLU A 121 -15.28 -8.85 -0.48
CA GLU A 121 -14.70 -9.83 -1.41
C GLU A 121 -13.19 -9.93 -1.20
N VAL A 122 -12.65 -11.15 -1.08
CA VAL A 122 -11.22 -11.41 -0.83
C VAL A 122 -10.34 -10.73 -1.88
N ASN A 123 -10.74 -10.82 -3.16
CA ASN A 123 -10.01 -10.23 -4.27
C ASN A 123 -10.17 -8.71 -4.41
N SER A 124 -10.91 -8.05 -3.50
CA SER A 124 -11.02 -6.58 -3.48
C SER A 124 -9.76 -5.89 -2.94
N ILE A 125 -8.84 -6.64 -2.33
CA ILE A 125 -7.58 -6.12 -1.81
C ILE A 125 -6.46 -6.43 -2.81
N GLY A 126 -5.90 -5.40 -3.42
CA GLY A 126 -4.72 -5.56 -4.26
C GLY A 126 -3.48 -5.91 -3.44
N ILE A 127 -2.59 -6.71 -4.01
CA ILE A 127 -1.32 -7.08 -3.38
C ILE A 127 -0.19 -6.61 -4.29
N GLU A 128 0.79 -5.87 -3.73
CA GLU A 128 1.98 -5.47 -4.47
C GLU A 128 3.19 -6.31 -4.07
N GLY A 129 3.58 -7.25 -4.93
CA GLY A 129 4.82 -7.99 -4.79
C GLY A 129 6.03 -7.08 -5.03
N ARG A 130 7.15 -7.39 -4.39
CA ARG A 130 8.42 -6.67 -4.57
C ARG A 130 9.50 -7.62 -5.03
N ILE A 131 10.32 -7.16 -5.97
CA ILE A 131 11.47 -7.89 -6.49
C ILE A 131 12.71 -7.03 -6.29
N SER A 132 13.75 -7.61 -5.67
CA SER A 132 15.07 -6.97 -5.65
C SER A 132 15.74 -7.15 -7.01
N PRO A 133 16.45 -6.16 -7.54
CA PRO A 133 17.29 -6.32 -8.74
C PRO A 133 18.30 -7.46 -8.62
N GLY A 134 18.83 -7.75 -7.43
CA GLY A 134 19.72 -8.87 -7.15
C GLY A 134 20.92 -8.93 -8.12
N SER A 135 21.10 -10.11 -8.74
CA SER A 135 22.12 -10.36 -9.77
C SER A 135 21.84 -9.67 -11.11
N GLY A 136 20.63 -9.16 -11.30
CA GLY A 136 20.17 -8.59 -12.57
C GLY A 136 19.77 -9.65 -13.61
N ASP A 137 19.52 -10.88 -13.17
CA ASP A 137 19.13 -11.98 -14.06
C ASP A 137 17.63 -11.95 -14.35
N PRO A 138 17.21 -11.72 -15.63
CA PRO A 138 15.81 -11.71 -16.02
C PRO A 138 15.09 -13.05 -15.81
N GLU A 139 15.78 -14.19 -15.86
CA GLU A 139 15.16 -15.50 -15.62
C GLU A 139 14.82 -15.69 -14.14
N GLU A 140 15.66 -15.22 -13.24
CA GLU A 140 15.35 -15.20 -11.81
C GLU A 140 14.17 -14.28 -11.50
N TRP A 141 14.13 -13.11 -12.12
CA TRP A 141 13.01 -12.19 -11.95
C TRP A 141 11.69 -12.80 -12.42
N ALA A 142 11.70 -13.47 -13.57
CA ALA A 142 10.50 -14.13 -14.09
C ALA A 142 9.97 -15.19 -13.12
N LYS A 143 10.86 -15.98 -12.49
CA LYS A 143 10.46 -16.97 -11.47
C LYS A 143 9.84 -16.32 -10.25
N ILE A 144 10.38 -15.17 -9.80
CA ILE A 144 9.84 -14.45 -8.65
C ILE A 144 8.50 -13.78 -8.99
N VAL A 145 8.35 -13.25 -10.20
CA VAL A 145 7.06 -12.71 -10.69
C VAL A 145 6.01 -13.80 -10.65
N ALA A 146 6.29 -14.99 -11.24
CA ALA A 146 5.36 -16.11 -11.26
C ALA A 146 4.93 -16.54 -9.83
N LYS A 147 5.85 -16.59 -8.88
CA LYS A 147 5.51 -16.90 -7.48
C LYS A 147 4.60 -15.84 -6.85
N TRP A 148 4.82 -14.56 -7.13
CA TRP A 148 3.93 -13.50 -6.67
C TRP A 148 2.53 -13.60 -7.30
N GLU A 149 2.46 -13.96 -8.58
CA GLU A 149 1.19 -14.21 -9.28
C GLU A 149 0.43 -15.39 -8.65
N GLU A 150 1.11 -16.50 -8.33
CA GLU A 150 0.54 -17.66 -7.63
C GLU A 150 -0.02 -17.27 -6.24
N LEU A 151 0.61 -16.32 -5.55
CA LEU A 151 0.12 -15.78 -4.28
C LEU A 151 -1.03 -14.77 -4.45
N GLY A 152 -1.38 -14.40 -5.68
CA GLY A 152 -2.46 -13.48 -6.01
C GLY A 152 -2.03 -12.01 -6.02
N ALA A 153 -0.75 -11.72 -6.26
CA ALA A 153 -0.30 -10.34 -6.45
C ALA A 153 -0.95 -9.73 -7.69
N THR A 154 -1.45 -8.51 -7.54
CA THR A 154 -2.08 -7.75 -8.62
C THR A 154 -1.13 -6.72 -9.22
N HIS A 155 -0.07 -6.42 -8.51
CA HIS A 155 0.97 -5.47 -8.89
C HIS A 155 2.33 -6.01 -8.50
N ILE A 156 3.34 -5.56 -9.24
CA ILE A 156 4.73 -5.89 -8.94
C ILE A 156 5.59 -4.63 -9.03
N SER A 157 6.52 -4.47 -8.13
CA SER A 157 7.48 -3.35 -8.12
C SER A 157 8.91 -3.83 -7.95
N MET A 158 9.83 -3.09 -8.55
CA MET A 158 11.26 -3.29 -8.41
C MET A 158 11.90 -2.02 -7.85
N PRO A 159 12.17 -1.93 -6.54
CA PRO A 159 12.99 -0.86 -6.00
C PRO A 159 14.44 -1.02 -6.47
N THR A 160 15.03 0.05 -6.96
CA THR A 160 16.43 0.07 -7.42
C THR A 160 17.37 0.76 -6.42
N ASP A 161 16.81 1.27 -5.31
CA ASP A 161 17.60 1.74 -4.18
C ASP A 161 18.37 0.56 -3.55
N ARG A 162 19.56 0.79 -3.08
CA ARG A 162 20.45 -0.26 -2.50
C ARG A 162 20.82 -1.41 -3.45
N ALA A 163 20.58 -1.26 -4.76
CA ALA A 163 20.93 -2.25 -5.76
C ALA A 163 22.39 -2.16 -6.25
N GLY A 164 23.16 -1.22 -5.68
CA GLY A 164 24.56 -1.03 -6.04
C GLY A 164 24.79 -0.27 -7.35
N PHE A 165 23.74 0.26 -7.97
CA PHE A 165 23.88 1.11 -9.16
C PHE A 165 24.48 2.46 -8.78
N THR A 166 25.46 2.93 -9.56
CA THR A 166 26.19 4.17 -9.34
C THR A 166 25.84 5.29 -10.32
N SER A 167 24.99 4.99 -11.32
CA SER A 167 24.54 5.95 -12.34
C SER A 167 23.05 5.87 -12.57
N HIS A 168 22.45 6.96 -13.05
CA HIS A 168 21.03 7.01 -13.43
C HIS A 168 20.70 5.99 -14.53
N GLU A 169 21.62 5.83 -15.50
CA GLU A 169 21.48 4.87 -16.59
C GLU A 169 21.36 3.44 -16.06
N GLY A 170 22.16 3.08 -15.04
CA GLY A 170 22.10 1.76 -14.41
C GLY A 170 20.73 1.46 -13.80
N HIS A 171 20.14 2.44 -13.11
CA HIS A 171 18.78 2.31 -12.58
C HIS A 171 17.74 2.16 -13.70
N LEU A 172 17.83 2.99 -14.74
CA LEU A 172 16.88 2.96 -15.86
C LEU A 172 16.97 1.66 -16.65
N ASP A 173 18.18 1.16 -16.89
CA ASP A 173 18.39 -0.09 -17.62
C ASP A 173 17.87 -1.30 -16.86
N ALA A 174 18.05 -1.35 -15.53
CA ALA A 174 17.45 -2.38 -14.70
C ALA A 174 15.92 -2.35 -14.79
N LEU A 175 15.30 -1.17 -14.68
CA LEU A 175 13.86 -1.00 -14.79
C LEU A 175 13.32 -1.37 -16.19
N ARG A 176 14.04 -1.01 -17.27
CA ARG A 176 13.65 -1.41 -18.64
C ARG A 176 13.69 -2.92 -18.79
N LYS A 177 14.75 -3.58 -18.38
CA LYS A 177 14.89 -5.05 -18.43
C LYS A 177 13.78 -5.71 -17.61
N PHE A 178 13.51 -5.21 -16.41
CA PHE A 178 12.45 -5.74 -15.56
C PHE A 178 11.07 -5.59 -16.20
N TYR A 179 10.78 -4.44 -16.81
CA TYR A 179 9.52 -4.23 -17.53
C TYR A 179 9.27 -5.26 -18.63
N GLU A 180 10.31 -5.67 -19.39
CA GLU A 180 10.21 -6.69 -20.41
C GLU A 180 9.92 -8.09 -19.84
N VAL A 181 10.30 -8.33 -18.58
CA VAL A 181 9.97 -9.58 -17.86
C VAL A 181 8.53 -9.53 -17.33
N ALA A 182 8.15 -8.44 -16.69
CA ALA A 182 6.89 -8.31 -15.97
C ALA A 182 5.66 -8.16 -16.88
N LYS A 183 5.83 -7.78 -18.16
CA LYS A 183 4.72 -7.62 -19.12
C LYS A 183 4.31 -8.91 -19.83
N ARG A 184 5.03 -10.03 -19.58
CA ARG A 184 4.75 -11.33 -20.20
C ARG A 184 3.65 -12.05 -19.46
#